data_c35677cea0d362c0de0f4f39f8b6e93d
#
_entry.id   c35677cea0d362c0de0f4f39f8b6e93d
#
_cell.length_a   1.000
_cell.length_b   1.000
_cell.length_c   1.000
_cell.angle_alpha   90.00
_cell.angle_beta   90.00
_cell.angle_gamma   90.00
#
_symmetry.space_group_name_H-M   'P 1'
#
loop_
_entity.id
_entity.type
_entity.pdbx_description
1 polymer ?
#
loop_
_entity_poly.entity_id
_entity_poly.type
_entity_poly.pdbx_seq_one_letter_code
_entity_poly.pdbx_strand_id
1 'polypeptide(L)' 'MIEYRIERQLSEISSTGSSAKRLTLTSWNGNPAKLDLRIWRTDEPEPKPGKGITLTDAEAKTLAAA' A
#
# COMPACT_ATOMS: atom_id res chain seq x y z
N MET A 1 3.86 5.49 17.28
CA MET A 1 2.75 5.61 16.32
C MET A 1 3.31 5.66 14.90
N ILE A 2 2.71 4.91 13.99
CA ILE A 2 3.13 4.94 12.59
C ILE A 2 2.37 6.05 11.88
N GLU A 3 3.12 6.95 11.27
CA GLU A 3 2.54 7.98 10.42
C GLU A 3 2.71 7.58 8.96
N TYR A 4 1.69 7.83 8.16
CA TYR A 4 1.78 7.55 6.73
C TYR A 4 0.92 8.51 5.96
N ARG A 5 1.26 8.66 4.67
CA ARG A 5 0.44 9.45 3.75
C ARG A 5 0.40 8.72 2.42
N ILE A 6 -0.81 8.37 1.99
CA ILE A 6 -1.02 7.80 0.65
C ILE A 6 -0.98 8.95 -0.34
N GLU A 7 0.05 8.97 -1.19
CA GLU A 7 0.17 10.01 -2.20
C GLU A 7 -0.65 9.67 -3.44
N ARG A 8 -0.79 8.37 -3.73
CA ARG A 8 -1.56 7.94 -4.88
C ARG A 8 -1.99 6.48 -4.72
N GLN A 9 -3.26 6.21 -4.97
CA GLN A 9 -3.73 4.84 -5.08
C GLN A 9 -3.62 4.41 -6.53
N LEU A 10 -2.84 3.36 -6.80
CA LEU A 10 -2.57 2.90 -8.15
C LEU A 10 -3.55 1.82 -8.60
N SER A 11 -3.85 0.86 -7.73
CA SER A 11 -4.73 -0.24 -8.08
C SER A 11 -5.30 -0.90 -6.83
N GLU A 12 -6.54 -1.36 -6.92
CA GLU A 12 -7.10 -2.27 -5.94
C GLU A 12 -7.06 -3.67 -6.55
N ILE A 13 -6.22 -4.53 -5.94
CA ILE A 13 -5.99 -5.87 -6.47
C ILE A 13 -7.19 -6.77 -6.20
N SER A 14 -7.73 -6.69 -4.98
CA SER A 14 -8.89 -7.47 -4.57
C SER A 14 -9.52 -6.82 -3.35
N SER A 15 -10.76 -7.19 -3.06
CA SER A 15 -11.43 -6.70 -1.87
C SER A 15 -12.37 -7.76 -1.33
N THR A 16 -12.58 -7.71 -0.01
CA THR A 16 -13.60 -8.48 0.70
C THR A 16 -14.50 -7.50 1.44
N GLY A 17 -15.45 -7.99 2.24
CA GLY A 17 -16.32 -7.11 3.02
C GLY A 17 -15.59 -6.28 4.07
N SER A 18 -14.41 -6.73 4.52
CA SER A 18 -13.68 -6.09 5.63
C SER A 18 -12.28 -5.66 5.27
N SER A 19 -11.78 -5.99 4.08
CA SER A 19 -10.42 -5.64 3.70
C SER A 19 -10.27 -5.48 2.18
N ALA A 20 -9.19 -4.81 1.79
CA ALA A 20 -8.84 -4.67 0.38
C ALA A 20 -7.33 -4.75 0.23
N LYS A 21 -6.88 -5.43 -0.82
CA LYS A 21 -5.46 -5.48 -1.15
C LYS A 21 -5.19 -4.41 -2.19
N ARG A 22 -4.32 -3.47 -1.88
CA ARG A 22 -4.11 -2.28 -2.71
C ARG A 22 -2.64 -2.05 -3.00
N LEU A 23 -2.39 -1.55 -4.20
CA LEU A 23 -1.09 -1.05 -4.62
C LEU A 23 -1.17 0.47 -4.56
N THR A 24 -0.30 1.08 -3.76
CA THR A 24 -0.30 2.52 -3.55
C THR A 24 1.12 3.08 -3.63
N LEU A 25 1.21 4.40 -3.77
CA LEU A 25 2.43 5.14 -3.52
C LEU A 25 2.27 5.79 -2.17
N THR A 26 3.02 5.31 -1.18
CA THR A 26 2.83 5.73 0.21
C THR A 26 4.14 6.19 0.83
N SER A 27 4.06 7.31 1.53
CA SER A 27 5.15 7.83 2.36
C SER A 27 4.93 7.35 3.78
N TRP A 28 5.91 6.62 4.31
CA TRP A 28 5.87 6.12 5.68
C TRP A 28 6.81 6.95 6.56
N ASN A 29 6.29 7.47 7.67
CA ASN A 29 7.08 8.21 8.67
C ASN A 29 7.90 9.35 8.06
N GLY A 30 7.34 10.05 7.08
CA GLY A 30 8.03 11.18 6.45
C GLY A 30 9.11 10.82 5.45
N ASN A 31 9.30 9.53 5.16
CA ASN A 31 10.26 9.09 4.15
C ASN A 31 9.70 9.32 2.74
N PRO A 32 10.56 9.34 1.71
CA PRO A 32 10.07 9.44 0.34
C PRO A 32 9.07 8.34 0.02
N ALA A 33 8.05 8.67 -0.76
CA ALA A 33 7.00 7.72 -1.13
C ALA A 33 7.58 6.57 -1.94
N LYS A 34 7.09 5.36 -1.63
CA LYS A 34 7.50 4.13 -2.31
C LYS A 34 6.27 3.35 -2.71
N LEU A 35 6.44 2.44 -3.66
CA LEU A 35 5.40 1.48 -3.97
C LEU A 35 5.14 0.59 -2.76
N ASP A 36 3.86 0.41 -2.45
CA ASP A 36 3.43 -0.35 -1.29
C ASP A 36 2.30 -1.27 -1.70
N LEU A 37 2.49 -2.57 -1.47
CA LEU A 37 1.48 -3.58 -1.73
C LEU A 37 1.07 -4.18 -0.39
N ARG A 38 -0.16 -3.87 0.04
CA ARG A 38 -0.60 -4.34 1.34
C ARG A 38 -2.11 -4.52 1.42
N ILE A 39 -2.52 -5.22 2.47
CA ILE A 39 -3.92 -5.38 2.83
C ILE A 39 -4.32 -4.20 3.70
N TRP A 40 -5.42 -3.56 3.36
CA TRP A 40 -6.01 -2.47 4.14
C TRP A 40 -7.29 -2.97 4.78
N ARG A 41 -7.48 -2.67 6.04
CA ARG A 41 -8.76 -2.92 6.70
C ARG A 41 -9.72 -1.80 6.35
N THR A 42 -10.85 -2.19 5.76
CA THR A 42 -11.81 -1.22 5.23
C THR A 42 -13.17 -1.28 5.95
N ASP A 43 -13.25 -2.07 7.02
CA ASP A 43 -14.46 -2.19 7.83
C ASP A 43 -14.59 -1.09 8.88
N GLU A 44 -13.69 -0.14 8.89
CA GLU A 44 -13.71 1.02 9.77
C GLU A 44 -13.92 2.29 8.94
N PRO A 45 -14.40 3.39 9.56
CA PRO A 45 -14.61 4.64 8.83
C PRO A 45 -13.37 5.11 8.06
N GLU A 46 -12.19 4.87 8.64
CA GLU A 46 -10.92 5.21 8.00
C GLU A 46 -10.14 3.92 7.77
N PRO A 47 -9.77 3.61 6.52
CA PRO A 47 -8.99 2.39 6.26
C PRO A 47 -7.69 2.38 7.04
N LYS A 48 -7.32 1.20 7.56
CA LYS A 48 -6.09 1.03 8.33
C LYS A 48 -5.15 0.06 7.64
N PRO A 49 -3.83 0.38 7.63
CA PRO A 49 -2.86 -0.50 7.00
C PRO A 49 -2.67 -1.78 7.80
N GLY A 50 -2.67 -2.89 7.10
CA GLY A 50 -2.35 -4.20 7.65
C GLY A 50 -1.04 -4.71 7.10
N LYS A 51 -0.96 -6.03 6.90
CA LYS A 51 0.26 -6.67 6.40
C LYS A 51 0.53 -6.30 4.95
N GLY A 52 1.81 -6.14 4.63
CA GLY A 52 2.22 -5.86 3.27
C GLY A 52 3.70 -5.64 3.15
N ILE A 53 4.12 -5.22 1.98
CA ILE A 53 5.52 -4.97 1.66
C ILE A 53 5.65 -3.62 0.97
N THR A 54 6.80 -2.99 1.19
CA THR A 54 7.20 -1.77 0.49
C THR A 54 8.29 -2.15 -0.50
N LEU A 55 8.21 -1.62 -1.71
CA LEU A 55 9.14 -1.96 -2.78
C LEU A 55 9.99 -0.76 -3.16
N THR A 56 11.28 -1.02 -3.40
CA THR A 56 12.14 -0.02 -4.04
C THR A 56 11.80 0.02 -5.53
N ASP A 57 12.29 1.06 -6.22
CA ASP A 57 12.10 1.18 -7.67
C ASP A 57 12.65 -0.04 -8.41
N ALA A 58 13.82 -0.52 -8.00
CA ALA A 58 14.43 -1.69 -8.60
C ALA A 58 13.58 -2.94 -8.39
N GLU A 59 13.08 -3.12 -7.16
CA GLU A 59 12.21 -4.26 -6.84
C GLU A 59 10.91 -4.20 -7.61
N ALA A 60 10.33 -3.02 -7.74
CA ALA A 60 9.09 -2.83 -8.48
C ALA A 60 9.29 -3.19 -9.96
N LYS A 61 10.42 -2.80 -10.55
CA LYS A 61 10.74 -3.13 -11.94
C LYS A 61 10.89 -4.64 -12.13
N THR A 62 11.56 -5.30 -11.20
CA THR A 62 11.72 -6.75 -11.23
C THR A 62 10.38 -7.46 -11.16
N LEU A 63 9.51 -7.00 -10.27
CA LEU A 63 8.18 -7.58 -10.14
C LEU A 63 7.35 -7.38 -11.41
N ALA A 64 7.40 -6.20 -11.99
CA ALA A 64 6.65 -5.90 -13.20
C ALA A 64 7.11 -6.73 -14.41
N ALA A 65 8.37 -7.14 -14.42
CA ALA A 65 8.94 -7.94 -15.50
C ALA A 65 8.73 -9.44 -15.31
N ALA A 66 8.26 -9.85 -14.15
CA ALA A 66 8.06 -11.27 -13.83
C ALA A 66 6.87 -11.87 -14.59
#